data_9f1f99268d7b9541eb89dbac8c02fb83
#
_entry.id   9f1f99268d7b9541eb89dbac8c02fb83
#
_cell.length_a   1.000
_cell.length_b   1.000
_cell.length_c   1.000
_cell.angle_alpha   90.00
_cell.angle_beta   90.00
_cell.angle_gamma   90.00
#
_symmetry.space_group_name_H-M   'P 1'
#
loop_
_entity.id
_entity.type
_entity.pdbx_description
1 polymer ?
#
loop_
_entity_poly.entity_id
_entity_poly.type
_entity_poly.pdbx_seq_one_letter_code
_entity_poly.pdbx_strand_id
1 'polypeptide(L)'
;PHGPHRVCLSAVFQAMESLVDREWAQACEIWLYRGAWQEWEPHEIDMAVPLSPEEVERKRMAIFKHESQKDRALFPGPTDSREFWQRAEDRNRETARLYDKLGLPEYEAIEGFVLHR
;
A
#
# COMPACT_ATOMS: atom_id res chain seq x y z
N PRO A 1 4.65 -11.51 -1.25
CA PRO A 1 4.34 -11.04 0.09
C PRO A 1 4.68 -12.05 1.17
N HIS A 2 4.81 -11.54 2.36
CA HIS A 2 5.17 -12.32 3.52
C HIS A 2 4.04 -13.26 3.96
N GLY A 3 4.39 -14.43 4.53
CA GLY A 3 3.43 -15.43 4.96
C GLY A 3 2.32 -14.93 5.89
N PRO A 4 2.64 -14.22 6.98
CA PRO A 4 1.61 -13.65 7.85
C PRO A 4 0.65 -12.68 7.14
N HIS A 5 1.15 -11.88 6.22
CA HIS A 5 0.29 -10.97 5.43
C HIS A 5 -0.67 -11.76 4.54
N ARG A 6 -0.19 -12.82 3.93
CA ARG A 6 -1.04 -13.71 3.12
C ARG A 6 -2.13 -14.38 3.95
N VAL A 7 -1.78 -14.85 5.14
CA VAL A 7 -2.73 -15.49 6.04
C VAL A 7 -3.82 -14.51 6.46
N CYS A 8 -3.43 -13.29 6.82
CA CYS A 8 -4.39 -12.26 7.20
C CYS A 8 -5.32 -11.89 6.03
N LEU A 9 -4.78 -11.74 4.84
CA LEU A 9 -5.57 -11.44 3.64
C LEU A 9 -6.57 -12.56 3.35
N SER A 10 -6.11 -13.82 3.39
CA SER A 10 -6.99 -14.97 3.20
C SER A 10 -8.08 -15.03 4.24
N ALA A 11 -7.76 -14.72 5.50
CA ALA A 11 -8.74 -14.70 6.60
C ALA A 11 -9.82 -13.64 6.35
N VAL A 12 -9.43 -12.45 5.88
CA VAL A 12 -10.41 -11.40 5.55
C VAL A 12 -11.34 -11.86 4.44
N PHE A 13 -10.79 -12.42 3.36
CA PHE A 13 -11.60 -12.90 2.24
C PHE A 13 -12.56 -14.01 2.67
N GLN A 14 -12.10 -14.96 3.46
CA GLN A 14 -12.95 -16.04 3.98
C GLN A 14 -14.06 -15.51 4.88
N ALA A 15 -13.73 -14.55 5.74
CA ALA A 15 -14.74 -13.93 6.62
C ALA A 15 -15.80 -13.22 5.80
N MET A 16 -15.42 -12.44 4.79
CA MET A 16 -16.38 -11.73 3.94
C MET A 16 -17.25 -12.70 3.15
N GLU A 17 -16.67 -13.78 2.66
CA GLU A 17 -17.42 -14.83 1.95
C GLU A 17 -18.45 -15.50 2.87
N SER A 18 -18.08 -15.78 4.13
CA SER A 18 -19.00 -16.39 5.09
C SER A 18 -20.13 -15.46 5.52
N LEU A 19 -19.98 -14.17 5.30
CA LEU A 19 -20.94 -13.12 5.68
C LEU A 19 -21.72 -12.58 4.48
N VAL A 20 -21.64 -13.25 3.33
CA VAL A 20 -22.22 -12.77 2.08
C VAL A 20 -23.74 -12.51 2.19
N ASP A 21 -24.44 -13.21 3.08
CA ASP A 21 -25.87 -13.01 3.29
C ASP A 21 -26.21 -11.75 4.09
N ARG A 22 -25.19 -11.09 4.66
CA ARG A 22 -25.40 -9.86 5.43
C ARG A 22 -25.45 -8.67 4.49
N GLU A 23 -26.49 -7.87 4.60
CA GLU A 23 -26.69 -6.70 3.75
C GLU A 23 -25.49 -5.75 3.80
N TRP A 24 -24.98 -5.48 5.01
CA TRP A 24 -23.83 -4.60 5.17
C TRP A 24 -22.56 -5.16 4.52
N ALA A 25 -22.41 -6.49 4.52
CA ALA A 25 -21.24 -7.12 3.92
C ALA A 25 -21.27 -7.01 2.40
N GLN A 26 -22.45 -7.07 1.80
CA GLN A 26 -22.61 -6.88 0.36
C GLN A 26 -22.28 -5.47 -0.08
N ALA A 27 -22.50 -4.49 0.79
CA ALA A 27 -22.19 -3.10 0.53
C ALA A 27 -20.72 -2.73 0.85
N CYS A 28 -19.99 -3.63 1.49
CA CYS A 28 -18.61 -3.38 1.91
C CYS A 28 -17.64 -3.59 0.74
N GLU A 29 -16.81 -2.60 0.49
CA GLU A 29 -15.74 -2.70 -0.51
C GLU A 29 -14.43 -3.08 0.17
N ILE A 30 -13.63 -3.90 -0.51
CA ILE A 30 -12.28 -4.25 -0.09
C ILE A 30 -11.29 -3.61 -1.05
N TRP A 31 -10.47 -2.72 -0.53
CA TRP A 31 -9.43 -2.05 -1.29
C TRP A 31 -8.07 -2.61 -0.90
N LEU A 32 -7.29 -2.99 -1.91
CA LEU A 32 -5.98 -3.59 -1.73
C LEU A 32 -4.89 -2.55 -1.98
N TYR A 33 -3.87 -2.57 -1.15
CA TYR A 33 -2.67 -1.74 -1.35
C TYR A 33 -1.43 -2.60 -1.16
N ARG A 34 -0.30 -2.13 -1.68
CA ARG A 34 0.94 -2.91 -1.66
C ARG A 34 1.92 -2.53 -0.56
N GLY A 35 1.77 -1.36 0.03
CA GLY A 35 2.64 -0.93 1.11
C GLY A 35 4.09 -0.77 0.67
N ALA A 36 5.00 -1.46 1.33
CA ALA A 36 6.44 -1.34 1.08
C ALA A 36 7.01 -2.43 0.16
N TRP A 37 6.17 -3.31 -0.39
CA TRP A 37 6.68 -4.50 -1.08
C TRP A 37 6.95 -4.29 -2.56
N GLN A 38 5.98 -3.80 -3.30
CA GLN A 38 6.13 -3.45 -4.71
C GLN A 38 4.96 -2.57 -5.13
N GLU A 39 5.10 -1.93 -6.29
CA GLU A 39 4.05 -1.08 -6.82
C GLU A 39 3.01 -1.87 -7.62
N TRP A 40 1.80 -1.30 -7.71
CA TRP A 40 0.87 -1.65 -8.76
C TRP A 40 1.34 -1.02 -10.07
N GLU A 41 1.09 -1.69 -11.17
CA GLU A 41 1.23 -1.03 -12.47
C GLU A 41 0.12 0.01 -12.63
N PRO A 42 0.38 1.17 -13.28
CA PRO A 42 -0.64 2.22 -13.39
C PRO A 42 -1.98 1.75 -13.95
N HIS A 43 -1.97 0.80 -14.90
CA HIS A 43 -3.20 0.28 -15.49
C HIS A 43 -4.02 -0.59 -14.54
N GLU A 44 -3.45 -1.06 -13.45
CA GLU A 44 -4.14 -1.86 -12.45
C GLU A 44 -4.83 -1.01 -11.40
N ILE A 45 -4.39 0.24 -11.22
CA ILE A 45 -4.84 1.11 -10.13
C ILE A 45 -6.25 1.61 -10.39
N ASP A 46 -7.16 1.33 -9.47
CA ASP A 46 -8.54 1.81 -9.52
C ASP A 46 -8.71 3.16 -8.82
N MET A 47 -7.89 3.42 -7.80
CA MET A 47 -7.91 4.69 -7.07
C MET A 47 -6.48 5.12 -6.77
N ALA A 48 -6.12 6.31 -7.22
CA ALA A 48 -4.82 6.92 -6.95
C ALA A 48 -5.00 8.08 -5.97
N VAL A 49 -4.30 8.03 -4.85
CA VAL A 49 -4.37 9.06 -3.81
C VAL A 49 -3.07 9.85 -3.83
N PRO A 50 -3.08 11.10 -4.32
CA PRO A 50 -1.89 11.94 -4.29
C PRO A 50 -1.60 12.42 -2.88
N LEU A 51 -0.32 12.49 -2.54
CA LEU A 51 0.15 12.92 -1.23
C LEU A 51 1.00 14.17 -1.37
N SER A 52 0.70 15.19 -0.58
CA SER A 52 1.54 16.38 -0.45
C SER A 52 2.81 16.04 0.34
N PRO A 53 3.85 16.91 0.30
CA PRO A 53 5.02 16.72 1.15
C PRO A 53 4.69 16.57 2.64
N GLU A 54 3.72 17.33 3.15
CA GLU A 54 3.28 17.25 4.55
C GLU A 54 2.61 15.90 4.85
N GLU A 55 1.84 15.39 3.90
CA GLU A 55 1.18 14.09 4.05
C GLU A 55 2.18 12.95 4.01
N VAL A 56 3.22 13.04 3.17
CA VAL A 56 4.32 12.09 3.14
C VAL A 56 5.02 12.05 4.49
N GLU A 57 5.33 13.22 5.07
CA GLU A 57 5.94 13.31 6.39
C GLU A 57 5.04 12.72 7.46
N ARG A 58 3.75 13.02 7.43
CA ARG A 58 2.77 12.45 8.38
C ARG A 58 2.74 10.94 8.30
N LYS A 59 2.76 10.39 7.10
CA LYS A 59 2.81 8.95 6.89
C LYS A 59 4.10 8.35 7.48
N ARG A 60 5.24 8.99 7.25
CA ARG A 60 6.52 8.57 7.83
C ARG A 60 6.45 8.54 9.36
N MET A 61 5.96 9.60 9.97
CA MET A 61 5.85 9.69 11.42
C MET A 61 4.87 8.65 11.99
N ALA A 62 3.83 8.31 11.24
CA ALA A 62 2.92 7.23 11.63
C ALA A 62 3.64 5.87 11.65
N ILE A 63 4.50 5.62 10.67
CA ILE A 63 5.32 4.38 10.64
C ILE A 63 6.23 4.32 11.87
N PHE A 64 6.82 5.44 12.29
CA PHE A 64 7.68 5.48 13.46
C PHE A 64 6.97 5.15 14.78
N LYS A 65 5.63 5.20 14.81
CA LYS A 65 4.86 4.75 15.97
C LYS A 65 4.91 3.24 16.17
N HIS A 66 5.28 2.49 15.14
CA HIS A 66 5.50 1.04 15.22
C HIS A 66 6.93 0.76 15.68
N GLU A 67 7.21 0.98 16.95
CA GLU A 67 8.57 1.04 17.48
C GLU A 67 9.38 -0.25 17.33
N SER A 68 8.72 -1.40 17.33
CA SER A 68 9.41 -2.69 17.14
C SER A 68 9.79 -2.98 15.69
N GLN A 69 9.25 -2.23 14.73
CA GLN A 69 9.38 -2.51 13.30
C GLN A 69 9.98 -1.37 12.48
N LYS A 70 10.02 -0.17 13.05
CA LYS A 70 10.31 1.05 12.28
C LYS A 70 11.67 1.07 11.61
N ASP A 71 12.69 0.46 12.25
CA ASP A 71 14.08 0.52 11.82
C ASP A 71 14.51 -0.71 11.00
N ARG A 72 13.65 -1.70 10.87
CA ARG A 72 14.02 -2.96 10.23
C ARG A 72 13.31 -3.13 8.90
N ALA A 73 14.11 -3.35 7.88
CA ALA A 73 13.62 -3.93 6.65
C ALA A 73 13.60 -5.44 6.87
N LEU A 74 12.49 -5.98 7.38
CA LEU A 74 12.32 -7.40 7.60
C LEU A 74 12.36 -8.17 6.27
N PHE A 75 12.09 -7.48 5.21
CA PHE A 75 12.16 -7.89 3.83
C PHE A 75 12.62 -6.69 3.02
N PRO A 76 13.15 -6.90 1.91
CA PRO A 76 13.35 -8.03 1.06
C PRO A 76 14.63 -8.76 1.40
N GLY A 77 15.21 -9.40 0.48
CA GLY A 77 16.43 -10.11 0.62
C GLY A 77 17.64 -9.25 1.02
N PRO A 78 18.82 -9.88 1.07
CA PRO A 78 20.03 -9.33 1.67
C PRO A 78 20.62 -8.10 0.97
N THR A 79 20.13 -7.73 -0.20
CA THR A 79 20.69 -6.62 -0.98
C THR A 79 20.00 -5.27 -0.76
N ASP A 80 18.84 -5.23 -0.08
CA ASP A 80 18.12 -3.99 0.17
C ASP A 80 18.30 -3.58 1.62
N SER A 81 19.10 -2.54 1.86
CA SER A 81 19.44 -2.04 3.19
C SER A 81 18.52 -0.91 3.66
N ARG A 82 17.51 -0.55 2.85
CA ARG A 82 16.60 0.54 3.23
C ARG A 82 15.74 0.13 4.41
N GLU A 83 15.45 1.11 5.28
CA GLU A 83 14.48 0.92 6.35
C GLU A 83 13.06 0.81 5.79
N PHE A 84 12.15 0.25 6.57
CA PHE A 84 10.77 0.05 6.14
C PHE A 84 10.10 1.35 5.65
N TRP A 85 10.26 2.44 6.41
CA TRP A 85 9.65 3.73 6.05
C TRP A 85 10.21 4.28 4.73
N GLN A 86 11.51 4.08 4.48
CA GLN A 86 12.14 4.51 3.22
C GLN A 86 11.56 3.75 2.04
N ARG A 87 11.36 2.45 2.20
CA ARG A 87 10.79 1.63 1.15
C ARG A 87 9.34 2.02 0.85
N ALA A 88 8.55 2.29 1.89
CA ALA A 88 7.17 2.73 1.73
C ALA A 88 7.09 4.07 0.99
N GLU A 89 7.93 5.04 1.37
CA GLU A 89 8.01 6.33 0.67
C GLU A 89 8.47 6.18 -0.78
N ASP A 90 9.54 5.42 -1.00
CA ASP A 90 10.09 5.21 -2.34
C ASP A 90 9.04 4.60 -3.28
N ARG A 91 8.22 3.68 -2.77
CA ARG A 91 7.12 3.10 -3.55
C ARG A 91 6.09 4.15 -3.96
N ASN A 92 5.68 5.00 -3.04
CA ASN A 92 4.73 6.05 -3.35
C ASN A 92 5.31 7.10 -4.30
N ARG A 93 6.60 7.43 -4.18
CA ARG A 93 7.28 8.35 -5.10
C ARG A 93 7.43 7.74 -6.48
N GLU A 94 7.72 6.46 -6.56
CA GLU A 94 7.83 5.76 -7.84
C GLU A 94 6.49 5.72 -8.57
N THR A 95 5.40 5.47 -7.85
CA THR A 95 4.05 5.53 -8.44
C THR A 95 3.78 6.92 -9.01
N ALA A 96 4.13 7.97 -8.29
CA ALA A 96 3.99 9.34 -8.80
C ALA A 96 4.79 9.58 -10.08
N ARG A 97 6.02 9.07 -10.15
CA ARG A 97 6.85 9.18 -11.36
C ARG A 97 6.24 8.48 -12.56
N LEU A 98 5.63 7.32 -12.34
CA LEU A 98 4.95 6.59 -13.43
C LEU A 98 3.79 7.40 -13.99
N TYR A 99 3.00 8.04 -13.13
CA TYR A 99 1.91 8.92 -13.58
C TYR A 99 2.43 10.16 -14.30
N ASP A 100 3.53 10.73 -13.83
CA ASP A 100 4.17 11.86 -14.49
C ASP A 100 4.59 11.49 -15.93
N LYS A 101 5.18 10.32 -16.12
CA LYS A 101 5.56 9.82 -17.45
C LYS A 101 4.38 9.66 -18.39
N LEU A 102 3.19 9.46 -17.86
CA LEU A 102 1.95 9.39 -18.63
C LEU A 102 1.37 10.76 -18.96
N GLY A 103 2.04 11.83 -18.58
CA GLY A 103 1.60 13.19 -18.85
C GLY A 103 0.56 13.73 -17.87
N LEU A 104 0.40 13.07 -16.74
CA LEU A 104 -0.48 13.53 -15.67
C LEU A 104 0.24 14.52 -14.77
N PRO A 105 -0.49 15.32 -13.95
CA PRO A 105 0.14 16.29 -13.07
C PRO A 105 1.19 15.68 -12.15
N GLU A 106 2.25 16.43 -11.90
CA GLU A 106 3.29 16.01 -10.97
C GLU A 106 2.79 16.06 -9.53
N TYR A 107 2.98 14.97 -8.81
CA TYR A 107 2.73 14.88 -7.39
C TYR A 107 3.98 14.40 -6.67
N GLU A 108 4.12 14.76 -5.40
CA GLU A 108 5.25 14.30 -4.57
C GLU A 108 5.27 12.79 -4.45
N ALA A 109 4.12 12.20 -4.17
CA ALA A 109 3.95 10.77 -4.03
C ALA A 109 2.49 10.41 -4.30
N ILE A 110 2.25 9.17 -4.71
CA ILE A 110 0.90 8.65 -4.95
C ILE A 110 0.81 7.26 -4.33
N GLU A 111 -0.26 7.01 -3.58
CA GLU A 111 -0.57 5.66 -3.13
C GLU A 111 -1.68 5.09 -3.99
N GLY A 112 -1.43 3.92 -4.57
CA GLY A 112 -2.37 3.25 -5.46
C GLY A 112 -3.13 2.15 -4.77
N PHE A 113 -4.41 2.05 -5.08
CA PHE A 113 -5.30 1.02 -4.54
C PHE A 113 -6.02 0.30 -5.67
N VAL A 114 -6.26 -0.97 -5.47
CA VAL A 114 -7.02 -1.82 -6.39
C VAL A 114 -8.27 -2.32 -5.68
N LEU A 115 -9.41 -2.18 -6.32
CA LEU A 115 -10.66 -2.71 -5.78
C LEU A 115 -10.72 -4.22 -6.00
N HIS A 116 -10.88 -4.96 -4.92
CA HIS A 116 -11.09 -6.40 -4.99
C HIS A 116 -12.51 -6.69 -5.51
N ARG A 117 -12.59 -7.44 -6.59
CA ARG A 117 -13.86 -7.79 -7.22
C ARG A 117 -14.18 -9.27 -7.12
#